data_c9018cb7e125c1c7dcf6b753772663e8
#
_entry.id   c9018cb7e125c1c7dcf6b753772663e8
#
_cell.length_a   1.000
_cell.length_b   1.000
_cell.length_c   1.000
_cell.angle_alpha   90.00
_cell.angle_beta   90.00
_cell.angle_gamma   90.00
#
_symmetry.space_group_name_H-M   'P 1'
#
loop_
_entity.id
_entity.type
_entity.pdbx_description
1 polymer ?
#
loop_
_entity_poly.entity_id
_entity_poly.type
_entity_poly.pdbx_seq_one_letter_code
_entity_poly.pdbx_strand_id
1 'polypeptide(L)'
;MAERLRVVLASQSRSRRTMLEQAGLIFDVVPSDVDEAAMRATFEPERALDEDYPIEVAEMLAAAKAVDVSVRLPDALVIGCDQVLALATERRMEFGGKRWTAASYEIFEKPADMAAARAHLSRLRGRAHQLHASVAIAQGGEVLWTCTDSAELSMRDFSDDFLAEYLSRAGERVCESVGAYQLEGLGVQLFEEIAGDYFTILGMPLLPLREELRERGVLSM
;
A
#
# COMPACT_ATOMS: atom_id res chain seq x y z
N MET A 1 14.82 -34.03 11.00
CA MET A 1 14.13 -33.16 10.05
C MET A 1 14.32 -31.75 10.56
N ALA A 2 14.87 -30.82 9.76
CA ALA A 2 14.95 -29.43 10.17
C ALA A 2 13.53 -28.93 10.40
N GLU A 3 13.28 -28.32 11.53
CA GLU A 3 12.00 -27.71 11.85
C GLU A 3 11.76 -26.57 10.80
N ARG A 4 10.62 -26.66 10.09
CA ARG A 4 10.31 -25.69 9.05
C ARG A 4 10.03 -24.35 9.71
N LEU A 5 10.73 -23.31 9.30
CA LEU A 5 10.53 -21.96 9.80
C LEU A 5 9.07 -21.56 9.62
N ARG A 6 8.40 -21.18 10.70
CA ARG A 6 7.03 -20.71 10.68
C ARG A 6 6.98 -19.32 10.05
N VAL A 7 6.12 -19.14 9.05
CA VAL A 7 5.91 -17.85 8.38
C VAL A 7 4.54 -17.31 8.69
N VAL A 8 4.46 -16.02 8.96
CA VAL A 8 3.22 -15.31 9.32
C VAL A 8 3.05 -14.07 8.46
N LEU A 9 1.86 -13.85 7.90
CA LEU A 9 1.47 -12.60 7.24
C LEU A 9 0.73 -11.70 8.24
N ALA A 10 1.31 -10.55 8.55
CA ALA A 10 0.74 -9.52 9.44
C ALA A 10 -0.20 -8.57 8.67
N SER A 11 -1.17 -9.12 7.91
CA SER A 11 -2.08 -8.33 7.08
C SER A 11 -3.42 -9.05 6.89
N GLN A 12 -4.52 -8.28 6.91
CA GLN A 12 -5.87 -8.77 6.57
C GLN A 12 -6.18 -8.64 5.07
N SER A 13 -5.29 -8.05 4.27
CA SER A 13 -5.50 -7.84 2.84
C SER A 13 -5.67 -9.16 2.09
N ARG A 14 -6.81 -9.28 1.42
CA ARG A 14 -7.12 -10.45 0.59
C ARG A 14 -6.17 -10.57 -0.61
N SER A 15 -5.84 -9.47 -1.26
CA SER A 15 -4.93 -9.46 -2.42
C SER A 15 -3.53 -9.94 -2.02
N ARG A 16 -2.97 -9.45 -0.90
CA ARG A 16 -1.67 -9.90 -0.37
C ARG A 16 -1.66 -11.38 -0.03
N ARG A 17 -2.71 -11.84 0.66
CA ARG A 17 -2.87 -13.26 0.98
C ARG A 17 -2.89 -14.13 -0.29
N THR A 18 -3.73 -13.76 -1.27
CA THR A 18 -3.85 -14.50 -2.53
C THR A 18 -2.53 -14.54 -3.30
N MET A 19 -1.77 -13.42 -3.35
CA MET A 19 -0.45 -13.38 -3.99
C MET A 19 0.54 -14.38 -3.37
N LEU A 20 0.61 -14.42 -2.04
CA LEU A 20 1.52 -15.36 -1.34
C LEU A 20 1.09 -16.82 -1.49
N GLU A 21 -0.21 -17.11 -1.45
CA GLU A 21 -0.77 -18.45 -1.70
C GLU A 21 -0.44 -18.93 -3.13
N GLN A 22 -0.63 -18.06 -4.13
CA GLN A 22 -0.31 -18.36 -5.53
C GLN A 22 1.19 -18.48 -5.78
N ALA A 23 2.02 -17.80 -4.99
CA ALA A 23 3.48 -17.97 -5.00
C ALA A 23 3.93 -19.29 -4.32
N GLY A 24 3.01 -20.09 -3.77
CA GLY A 24 3.30 -21.37 -3.13
C GLY A 24 3.83 -21.25 -1.70
N LEU A 25 3.73 -20.09 -1.07
CA LEU A 25 4.13 -19.91 0.32
C LEU A 25 3.11 -20.55 1.27
N ILE A 26 3.60 -21.26 2.28
CA ILE A 26 2.78 -21.76 3.38
C ILE A 26 2.99 -20.84 4.56
N PHE A 27 1.91 -20.21 5.03
CA PHE A 27 1.95 -19.20 6.09
C PHE A 27 0.63 -19.17 6.88
N ASP A 28 0.72 -18.64 8.09
CA ASP A 28 -0.44 -18.26 8.90
C ASP A 28 -0.78 -16.78 8.68
N VAL A 29 -2.02 -16.37 8.99
CA VAL A 29 -2.43 -14.97 8.97
C VAL A 29 -2.71 -14.53 10.40
N VAL A 30 -1.96 -13.54 10.88
CA VAL A 30 -2.15 -12.91 12.19
C VAL A 30 -2.15 -11.39 11.99
N PRO A 31 -3.31 -10.73 12.07
CA PRO A 31 -3.37 -9.28 11.91
C PRO A 31 -2.53 -8.55 12.95
N SER A 32 -1.96 -7.40 12.54
CA SER A 32 -1.33 -6.46 13.48
C SER A 32 -2.38 -5.61 14.17
N ASP A 33 -2.05 -5.14 15.39
CA ASP A 33 -2.87 -4.24 16.19
C ASP A 33 -2.34 -2.79 16.13
N VAL A 34 -1.54 -2.46 15.12
CA VAL A 34 -0.95 -1.12 14.91
C VAL A 34 -2.03 -0.09 14.63
N ASP A 35 -2.02 1.01 15.38
CA ASP A 35 -2.80 2.21 15.10
C ASP A 35 -2.12 3.02 13.98
N GLU A 36 -2.50 2.72 12.73
CA GLU A 36 -1.91 3.35 11.55
C GLU A 36 -2.14 4.87 11.51
N ALA A 37 -3.30 5.34 12.01
CA ALA A 37 -3.62 6.76 12.04
C ALA A 37 -2.73 7.51 13.05
N ALA A 38 -2.55 6.95 14.25
CA ALA A 38 -1.65 7.50 15.25
C ALA A 38 -0.20 7.55 14.74
N MET A 39 0.25 6.51 14.03
CA MET A 39 1.59 6.49 13.45
C MET A 39 1.78 7.54 12.36
N ARG A 40 0.83 7.67 11.42
CA ARG A 40 0.87 8.74 10.40
C ARG A 40 0.88 10.14 11.01
N ALA A 41 0.17 10.34 12.12
CA ALA A 41 0.13 11.61 12.82
C ALA A 41 1.48 12.01 13.48
N THR A 42 2.46 11.11 13.54
CA THR A 42 3.82 11.45 14.01
C THR A 42 4.62 12.28 13.00
N PHE A 43 4.24 12.26 11.72
CA PHE A 43 4.88 13.09 10.71
C PHE A 43 4.42 14.54 10.82
N GLU A 44 5.36 15.47 10.71
CA GLU A 44 5.06 16.90 10.67
C GLU A 44 4.33 17.24 9.35
N PRO A 45 3.38 18.21 9.36
CA PRO A 45 2.61 18.58 8.16
C PRO A 45 3.48 19.06 6.97
N GLU A 46 4.68 19.56 7.25
CA GLU A 46 5.66 20.01 6.27
C GLU A 46 6.24 18.85 5.45
N ARG A 47 6.22 17.63 5.99
CA ARG A 47 6.67 16.42 5.30
C ARG A 47 5.86 16.15 4.02
N ALA A 48 4.61 16.61 3.95
CA ALA A 48 3.81 16.51 2.73
C ALA A 48 4.41 17.29 1.52
N LEU A 49 5.43 18.12 1.72
CA LEU A 49 6.18 18.80 0.65
C LEU A 49 7.36 17.97 0.12
N ASP A 50 7.67 16.86 0.77
CA ASP A 50 8.77 15.99 0.41
C ASP A 50 8.26 14.83 -0.46
N GLU A 51 8.95 14.55 -1.56
CA GLU A 51 8.59 13.48 -2.48
C GLU A 51 8.77 12.08 -1.87
N ASP A 52 9.67 11.95 -0.91
CA ASP A 52 9.92 10.68 -0.22
C ASP A 52 8.90 10.41 0.90
N TYR A 53 8.11 11.41 1.30
CA TYR A 53 7.15 11.28 2.41
C TYR A 53 6.17 10.10 2.26
N PRO A 54 5.51 9.87 1.11
CA PRO A 54 4.61 8.73 0.94
C PRO A 54 5.34 7.38 1.04
N ILE A 55 6.59 7.30 0.59
CA ILE A 55 7.44 6.12 0.68
C ILE A 55 7.78 5.81 2.14
N GLU A 56 8.24 6.81 2.89
CA GLU A 56 8.57 6.68 4.31
C GLU A 56 7.36 6.23 5.14
N VAL A 57 6.16 6.73 4.83
CA VAL A 57 4.93 6.29 5.48
C VAL A 57 4.65 4.81 5.22
N ALA A 58 4.79 4.35 3.97
CA ALA A 58 4.58 2.95 3.61
C ALA A 58 5.60 2.03 4.33
N GLU A 59 6.88 2.43 4.35
CA GLU A 59 7.97 1.68 5.02
C GLU A 59 7.75 1.57 6.53
N MET A 60 7.46 2.70 7.17
CA MET A 60 7.20 2.75 8.61
C MET A 60 6.03 1.84 8.99
N LEU A 61 4.92 1.89 8.26
CA LEU A 61 3.75 1.07 8.56
C LEU A 61 3.98 -0.42 8.27
N ALA A 62 4.68 -0.77 7.19
CA ALA A 62 5.04 -2.15 6.89
C ALA A 62 5.93 -2.74 7.99
N ALA A 63 6.97 -2.01 8.41
CA ALA A 63 7.87 -2.40 9.48
C ALA A 63 7.14 -2.54 10.82
N ALA A 64 6.32 -1.56 11.19
CA ALA A 64 5.55 -1.59 12.45
C ALA A 64 4.61 -2.80 12.51
N LYS A 65 3.90 -3.13 11.42
CA LYS A 65 3.04 -4.31 11.34
C LYS A 65 3.81 -5.62 11.50
N ALA A 66 4.99 -5.72 10.90
CA ALA A 66 5.85 -6.90 11.03
C ALA A 66 6.36 -7.04 12.47
N VAL A 67 6.86 -5.97 13.06
CA VAL A 67 7.40 -5.94 14.42
C VAL A 67 6.32 -6.28 15.45
N ASP A 68 5.15 -5.66 15.38
CA ASP A 68 4.04 -5.92 16.31
C ASP A 68 3.70 -7.41 16.43
N VAL A 69 3.57 -8.09 15.29
CA VAL A 69 3.26 -9.52 15.28
C VAL A 69 4.47 -10.35 15.67
N SER A 70 5.70 -9.96 15.28
CA SER A 70 6.92 -10.72 15.60
C SER A 70 7.28 -10.70 17.09
N VAL A 71 6.90 -9.64 17.82
CA VAL A 71 7.01 -9.60 19.28
C VAL A 71 6.07 -10.63 19.94
N ARG A 72 4.86 -10.78 19.40
CA ARG A 72 3.88 -11.76 19.89
C ARG A 72 4.22 -13.20 19.50
N LEU A 73 4.98 -13.40 18.41
CA LEU A 73 5.38 -14.69 17.85
C LEU A 73 6.88 -14.70 17.55
N PRO A 74 7.76 -14.71 18.58
CA PRO A 74 9.19 -14.44 18.40
C PRO A 74 9.93 -15.49 17.55
N ASP A 75 9.42 -16.71 17.48
CA ASP A 75 10.01 -17.79 16.66
C ASP A 75 9.53 -17.79 15.20
N ALA A 76 8.57 -16.92 14.84
CA ALA A 76 8.04 -16.82 13.50
C ALA A 76 8.74 -15.74 12.67
N LEU A 77 8.93 -16.02 11.37
CA LEU A 77 9.28 -15.01 10.37
C LEU A 77 8.00 -14.28 9.95
N VAL A 78 7.91 -13.00 10.26
CA VAL A 78 6.70 -12.21 10.06
C VAL A 78 6.85 -11.28 8.87
N ILE A 79 5.91 -11.33 7.94
CA ILE A 79 5.81 -10.45 6.77
C ILE A 79 4.78 -9.38 7.07
N GLY A 80 5.21 -8.13 7.19
CA GLY A 80 4.36 -6.94 7.27
C GLY A 80 4.34 -6.22 5.94
N CYS A 81 3.19 -5.67 5.55
CA CYS A 81 3.06 -4.93 4.30
C CYS A 81 2.17 -3.71 4.49
N ASP A 82 2.53 -2.62 3.82
CA ASP A 82 1.66 -1.46 3.68
C ASP A 82 1.65 -0.95 2.25
N GLN A 83 0.63 -0.16 1.90
CA GLN A 83 0.53 0.53 0.61
C GLN A 83 -0.08 1.91 0.81
N VAL A 84 0.59 2.89 0.25
CA VAL A 84 0.18 4.29 0.25
C VAL A 84 -0.15 4.71 -1.17
N LEU A 85 -1.31 5.36 -1.37
CA LEU A 85 -1.62 6.10 -2.58
C LEU A 85 -1.30 7.56 -2.35
N ALA A 86 -0.46 8.13 -3.21
CA ALA A 86 -0.07 9.53 -3.18
C ALA A 86 -0.51 10.26 -4.45
N LEU A 87 -1.16 11.40 -4.27
CA LEU A 87 -1.52 12.29 -5.35
C LEU A 87 -0.69 13.57 -5.25
N ALA A 88 0.13 13.84 -6.27
CA ALA A 88 0.84 15.10 -6.35
C ALA A 88 -0.13 16.27 -6.56
N THR A 89 0.00 17.29 -5.73
CA THR A 89 -0.81 18.51 -5.73
C THR A 89 0.08 19.74 -5.65
N GLU A 90 -0.49 20.93 -5.83
CA GLU A 90 0.22 22.18 -5.65
C GLU A 90 -0.24 22.86 -4.35
N ARG A 91 0.71 23.19 -3.48
CA ARG A 91 0.46 23.97 -2.27
C ARG A 91 0.99 25.39 -2.44
N ARG A 92 0.13 26.37 -2.26
CA ARG A 92 0.53 27.79 -2.23
C ARG A 92 1.16 28.09 -0.88
N MET A 93 2.36 28.67 -0.93
CA MET A 93 3.15 29.07 0.23
C MET A 93 3.31 30.58 0.24
N GLU A 94 3.34 31.18 1.44
CA GLU A 94 3.65 32.59 1.63
C GLU A 94 4.58 32.77 2.82
N PHE A 95 5.69 33.47 2.61
CA PHE A 95 6.61 33.84 3.67
C PHE A 95 7.30 35.16 3.32
N GLY A 96 7.34 36.09 4.26
CA GLY A 96 7.99 37.40 4.07
C GLY A 96 7.38 38.23 2.94
N GLY A 97 6.04 38.09 2.66
CA GLY A 97 5.35 38.76 1.57
C GLY A 97 5.64 38.20 0.18
N LYS A 98 6.41 37.16 0.05
CA LYS A 98 6.64 36.43 -1.20
C LYS A 98 5.73 35.20 -1.26
N ARG A 99 5.17 34.95 -2.44
CA ARG A 99 4.32 33.80 -2.72
C ARG A 99 4.99 32.88 -3.73
N TRP A 100 4.94 31.56 -3.47
CA TRP A 100 5.39 30.54 -4.41
C TRP A 100 4.49 29.30 -4.30
N THR A 101 4.58 28.44 -5.30
CA THR A 101 3.91 27.14 -5.31
C THR A 101 4.95 26.07 -5.12
N ALA A 102 4.68 25.11 -4.24
CA ALA A 102 5.49 23.92 -4.03
C ALA A 102 4.67 22.68 -4.36
N ALA A 103 5.33 21.61 -4.82
CA ALA A 103 4.71 20.29 -4.89
C ALA A 103 4.32 19.85 -3.47
N SER A 104 3.21 19.14 -3.36
CA SER A 104 2.74 18.56 -2.11
C SER A 104 2.09 17.23 -2.41
N TYR A 105 2.22 16.26 -1.52
CA TYR A 105 1.71 14.91 -1.70
C TYR A 105 0.55 14.66 -0.73
N GLU A 106 -0.63 14.45 -1.30
CA GLU A 106 -1.83 14.06 -0.56
C GLU A 106 -1.89 12.55 -0.48
N ILE A 107 -1.87 12.00 0.73
CA ILE A 107 -2.03 10.56 0.95
C ILE A 107 -3.50 10.22 1.10
N PHE A 108 -3.94 9.19 0.38
CA PHE A 108 -5.30 8.65 0.45
C PHE A 108 -5.35 7.46 1.39
N GLU A 109 -6.32 7.47 2.27
CA GLU A 109 -6.67 6.31 3.10
C GLU A 109 -7.72 5.45 2.38
N LYS A 110 -8.02 4.25 2.93
CA LYS A 110 -9.15 3.48 2.45
C LYS A 110 -10.44 4.26 2.69
N PRO A 111 -11.33 4.37 1.69
CA PRO A 111 -12.58 5.08 1.89
C PRO A 111 -13.45 4.37 2.93
N ALA A 112 -14.03 5.16 3.84
CA ALA A 112 -14.88 4.64 4.91
C ALA A 112 -16.21 4.05 4.40
N ASP A 113 -16.68 4.56 3.26
CA ASP A 113 -17.93 4.17 2.63
C ASP A 113 -17.94 4.48 1.12
N MET A 114 -19.04 4.15 0.44
CA MET A 114 -19.23 4.38 -0.98
C MET A 114 -19.22 5.88 -1.37
N ALA A 115 -19.62 6.78 -0.47
CA ALA A 115 -19.58 8.21 -0.73
C ALA A 115 -18.14 8.72 -0.71
N ALA A 116 -17.33 8.26 0.24
CA ALA A 116 -15.89 8.53 0.28
C ALA A 116 -15.17 7.91 -0.92
N ALA A 117 -15.54 6.67 -1.34
CA ALA A 117 -15.00 6.05 -2.53
C ALA A 117 -15.26 6.87 -3.82
N ARG A 118 -16.49 7.39 -3.96
CA ARG A 118 -16.83 8.32 -5.06
C ARG A 118 -16.00 9.58 -5.01
N ALA A 119 -15.82 10.17 -3.84
CA ALA A 119 -15.00 11.38 -3.67
C ALA A 119 -13.53 11.13 -4.05
N HIS A 120 -12.95 9.99 -3.63
CA HIS A 120 -11.59 9.58 -4.01
C HIS A 120 -11.45 9.47 -5.53
N LEU A 121 -12.32 8.71 -6.20
CA LEU A 121 -12.28 8.54 -7.66
C LEU A 121 -12.49 9.85 -8.42
N SER A 122 -13.36 10.74 -7.91
CA SER A 122 -13.54 12.09 -8.48
C SER A 122 -12.28 12.96 -8.35
N ARG A 123 -11.51 12.79 -7.29
CA ARG A 123 -10.22 13.47 -7.08
C ARG A 123 -9.11 12.94 -7.99
N LEU A 124 -9.12 11.64 -8.25
CA LEU A 124 -8.10 10.94 -9.05
C LEU A 124 -8.39 11.02 -10.56
N ARG A 125 -9.65 11.22 -10.96
CA ARG A 125 -10.10 11.29 -12.36
C ARG A 125 -9.27 12.26 -13.19
N GLY A 126 -8.78 11.81 -14.35
CA GLY A 126 -7.96 12.59 -15.27
C GLY A 126 -6.57 12.96 -14.74
N ARG A 127 -6.06 12.24 -13.72
CA ARG A 127 -4.79 12.55 -13.08
C ARG A 127 -3.93 11.30 -12.91
N ALA A 128 -2.62 11.52 -12.95
CA ALA A 128 -1.66 10.52 -12.50
C ALA A 128 -1.56 10.53 -10.98
N HIS A 129 -1.39 9.36 -10.38
CA HIS A 129 -1.12 9.16 -8.97
C HIS A 129 -0.13 8.01 -8.78
N GLN A 130 0.48 7.93 -7.61
CA GLN A 130 1.48 6.92 -7.28
C GLN A 130 0.96 5.96 -6.23
N LEU A 131 1.33 4.70 -6.36
CA LEU A 131 1.19 3.68 -5.34
C LEU A 131 2.59 3.29 -4.86
N HIS A 132 2.84 3.44 -3.56
CA HIS A 132 4.07 2.99 -2.91
C HIS A 132 3.73 1.80 -2.04
N ALA A 133 4.22 0.61 -2.40
CA ALA A 133 3.99 -0.61 -1.64
C ALA A 133 5.28 -1.03 -0.95
N SER A 134 5.21 -1.20 0.36
CA SER A 134 6.33 -1.63 1.18
C SER A 134 6.06 -2.99 1.82
N VAL A 135 7.10 -3.79 1.92
CA VAL A 135 7.12 -5.06 2.64
C VAL A 135 8.31 -5.09 3.60
N ALA A 136 8.07 -5.58 4.80
CA ALA A 136 9.09 -5.80 5.81
C ALA A 136 9.06 -7.26 6.31
N ILE A 137 10.22 -7.80 6.61
CA ILE A 137 10.36 -9.08 7.31
C ILE A 137 10.91 -8.78 8.70
N ALA A 138 10.25 -9.30 9.74
CA ALA A 138 10.69 -9.18 11.13
C ALA A 138 10.65 -10.53 11.85
N GLN A 139 11.49 -10.67 12.88
CA GLN A 139 11.51 -11.81 13.79
C GLN A 139 11.94 -11.32 15.18
N GLY A 140 11.26 -11.78 16.23
CA GLY A 140 11.63 -11.46 17.61
C GLY A 140 11.63 -9.97 17.96
N GLY A 141 10.86 -9.15 17.24
CA GLY A 141 10.80 -7.70 17.41
C GLY A 141 11.81 -6.91 16.58
N GLU A 142 12.68 -7.57 15.81
CA GLU A 142 13.67 -6.91 14.96
C GLU A 142 13.27 -6.98 13.48
N VAL A 143 13.41 -5.86 12.77
CA VAL A 143 13.28 -5.82 11.31
C VAL A 143 14.54 -6.39 10.68
N LEU A 144 14.39 -7.42 9.89
CA LEU A 144 15.50 -8.13 9.23
C LEU A 144 15.72 -7.69 7.80
N TRP A 145 14.68 -7.20 7.13
CA TRP A 145 14.73 -6.78 5.74
C TRP A 145 13.50 -5.92 5.38
N THR A 146 13.67 -4.99 4.47
CA THR A 146 12.60 -4.16 3.91
C THR A 146 12.81 -3.96 2.41
N CYS A 147 11.71 -3.80 1.69
CA CYS A 147 11.73 -3.41 0.28
C CYS A 147 10.49 -2.58 -0.04
N THR A 148 10.70 -1.48 -0.74
CA THR A 148 9.61 -0.63 -1.25
C THR A 148 9.73 -0.51 -2.75
N ASP A 149 8.60 -0.59 -3.42
CA ASP A 149 8.50 -0.38 -4.87
C ASP A 149 7.31 0.53 -5.17
N SER A 150 7.37 1.22 -6.30
CA SER A 150 6.42 2.26 -6.68
C SER A 150 5.87 2.01 -8.07
N ALA A 151 4.59 2.34 -8.25
CA ALA A 151 3.93 2.34 -9.55
C ALA A 151 3.19 3.67 -9.76
N GLU A 152 3.17 4.14 -11.01
CA GLU A 152 2.40 5.30 -11.41
C GLU A 152 1.23 4.87 -12.29
N LEU A 153 0.04 5.37 -11.99
CA LEU A 153 -1.18 5.05 -12.70
C LEU A 153 -1.86 6.36 -13.15
N SER A 154 -2.10 6.48 -14.46
CA SER A 154 -2.84 7.61 -15.04
C SER A 154 -4.31 7.25 -15.21
N MET A 155 -5.18 7.92 -14.48
CA MET A 155 -6.61 7.68 -14.53
C MET A 155 -7.25 8.46 -15.68
N ARG A 156 -8.14 7.81 -16.44
CA ARG A 156 -8.91 8.45 -17.52
C ARG A 156 -9.77 9.58 -16.98
N ASP A 157 -10.07 10.54 -17.83
CA ASP A 157 -11.11 11.56 -17.59
C ASP A 157 -12.48 10.97 -17.98
N PHE A 158 -13.08 10.20 -17.08
CA PHE A 158 -14.38 9.55 -17.27
C PHE A 158 -15.54 10.44 -16.78
N SER A 159 -16.76 10.20 -17.29
CA SER A 159 -17.97 10.94 -16.90
C SER A 159 -18.50 10.52 -15.51
N ASP A 160 -19.39 11.35 -14.95
CA ASP A 160 -20.07 11.02 -13.70
C ASP A 160 -21.02 9.82 -13.83
N ASP A 161 -21.60 9.62 -15.03
CA ASP A 161 -22.42 8.45 -15.33
C ASP A 161 -21.60 7.16 -15.35
N PHE A 162 -20.41 7.20 -15.97
CA PHE A 162 -19.47 6.08 -15.90
C PHE A 162 -19.04 5.77 -14.47
N LEU A 163 -18.71 6.80 -13.68
CA LEU A 163 -18.35 6.63 -12.27
C LEU A 163 -19.48 5.99 -11.46
N ALA A 164 -20.74 6.43 -11.70
CA ALA A 164 -21.90 5.86 -11.04
C ALA A 164 -22.11 4.38 -11.41
N GLU A 165 -21.99 4.04 -12.68
CA GLU A 165 -22.07 2.66 -13.16
C GLU A 165 -20.94 1.79 -12.57
N TYR A 166 -19.69 2.27 -12.62
CA TYR A 166 -18.55 1.58 -12.03
C TYR A 166 -18.79 1.23 -10.55
N LEU A 167 -19.12 2.23 -9.74
CA LEU A 167 -19.35 2.02 -8.30
C LEU A 167 -20.52 1.07 -8.03
N SER A 168 -21.61 1.15 -8.82
CA SER A 168 -22.75 0.26 -8.70
C SER A 168 -22.36 -1.21 -8.98
N ARG A 169 -21.48 -1.45 -9.95
CA ARG A 169 -21.05 -2.79 -10.35
C ARG A 169 -19.93 -3.35 -9.46
N ALA A 170 -18.98 -2.51 -9.05
CA ALA A 170 -17.87 -2.91 -8.21
C ALA A 170 -18.30 -3.14 -6.75
N GLY A 171 -19.33 -2.41 -6.27
CA GLY A 171 -19.89 -2.57 -4.94
C GLY A 171 -18.95 -2.14 -3.82
N GLU A 172 -19.26 -2.50 -2.58
CA GLU A 172 -18.53 -2.09 -1.37
C GLU A 172 -17.06 -2.54 -1.34
N ARG A 173 -16.68 -3.51 -2.17
CA ARG A 173 -15.29 -3.98 -2.25
C ARG A 173 -14.30 -2.88 -2.64
N VAL A 174 -14.75 -1.80 -3.29
CA VAL A 174 -13.89 -0.65 -3.58
C VAL A 174 -13.34 0.02 -2.31
N CYS A 175 -14.05 -0.12 -1.18
CA CYS A 175 -13.61 0.42 0.10
C CYS A 175 -12.46 -0.39 0.75
N GLU A 176 -12.12 -1.56 0.21
CA GLU A 176 -11.01 -2.38 0.71
C GLU A 176 -9.63 -1.86 0.23
N SER A 177 -9.58 -0.94 -0.75
CA SER A 177 -8.34 -0.41 -1.31
C SER A 177 -8.24 1.12 -1.21
N VAL A 178 -7.01 1.63 -1.07
CA VAL A 178 -6.72 3.07 -0.87
C VAL A 178 -7.20 3.96 -2.02
N GLY A 179 -7.22 3.42 -3.26
CA GLY A 179 -7.65 4.15 -4.46
C GLY A 179 -9.13 3.99 -4.81
N ALA A 180 -9.91 3.25 -4.02
CA ALA A 180 -11.29 2.86 -4.34
C ALA A 180 -11.42 2.07 -5.65
N TYR A 181 -10.39 1.29 -6.00
CA TYR A 181 -10.38 0.40 -7.17
C TYR A 181 -9.58 -0.88 -6.91
N GLN A 182 -9.87 -1.90 -7.69
CA GLN A 182 -9.11 -3.15 -7.74
C GLN A 182 -8.71 -3.39 -9.19
N LEU A 183 -7.40 -3.35 -9.50
CA LEU A 183 -6.89 -3.44 -10.87
C LEU A 183 -7.21 -4.80 -11.52
N GLU A 184 -7.21 -5.86 -10.71
CA GLU A 184 -7.53 -7.23 -11.11
C GLU A 184 -9.01 -7.45 -11.45
N GLY A 185 -9.84 -6.41 -11.29
CA GLY A 185 -11.28 -6.42 -11.56
C GLY A 185 -11.71 -5.30 -12.50
N LEU A 186 -12.91 -4.78 -12.26
CA LEU A 186 -13.48 -3.67 -13.05
C LEU A 186 -12.64 -2.39 -12.98
N GLY A 187 -11.79 -2.25 -11.96
CA GLY A 187 -10.92 -1.10 -11.78
C GLY A 187 -9.96 -0.84 -12.94
N VAL A 188 -9.59 -1.86 -13.71
CA VAL A 188 -8.76 -1.67 -14.92
C VAL A 188 -9.36 -0.67 -15.92
N GLN A 189 -10.69 -0.53 -15.96
CA GLN A 189 -11.38 0.39 -16.88
C GLN A 189 -11.18 1.88 -16.52
N LEU A 190 -10.68 2.17 -15.31
CA LEU A 190 -10.43 3.54 -14.86
C LEU A 190 -9.15 4.14 -15.44
N PHE A 191 -8.24 3.33 -15.98
CA PHE A 191 -6.90 3.75 -16.35
C PHE A 191 -6.70 3.85 -17.85
N GLU A 192 -5.85 4.80 -18.26
CA GLU A 192 -5.33 4.92 -19.63
C GLU A 192 -3.86 4.48 -19.72
N GLU A 193 -3.09 4.62 -18.63
CA GLU A 193 -1.70 4.21 -18.56
C GLU A 193 -1.36 3.67 -17.17
N ILE A 194 -0.51 2.65 -17.15
CA ILE A 194 0.01 2.03 -15.92
C ILE A 194 1.50 1.77 -16.13
N ALA A 195 2.32 2.38 -15.27
CA ALA A 195 3.77 2.20 -15.24
C ALA A 195 4.19 1.62 -13.88
N GLY A 196 4.72 0.41 -13.86
CA GLY A 196 5.18 -0.25 -12.65
C GLY A 196 4.88 -1.75 -12.62
N ASP A 197 5.30 -2.40 -11.53
CA ASP A 197 5.09 -3.82 -11.32
C ASP A 197 3.65 -4.15 -10.88
N TYR A 198 3.07 -5.20 -11.46
CA TYR A 198 1.71 -5.63 -11.18
C TYR A 198 1.49 -5.97 -9.70
N PHE A 199 2.42 -6.67 -9.07
CA PHE A 199 2.30 -7.07 -7.67
C PHE A 199 2.41 -5.89 -6.73
N THR A 200 3.26 -4.90 -7.07
CA THR A 200 3.36 -3.62 -6.36
C THR A 200 2.03 -2.89 -6.36
N ILE A 201 1.33 -2.84 -7.49
CA ILE A 201 -0.01 -2.24 -7.59
C ILE A 201 -1.03 -2.98 -6.73
N LEU A 202 -0.94 -4.31 -6.62
CA LEU A 202 -1.79 -5.11 -5.74
C LEU A 202 -1.43 -5.00 -4.25
N GLY A 203 -0.38 -4.27 -3.91
CA GLY A 203 -0.03 -3.86 -2.56
C GLY A 203 1.15 -4.57 -1.90
N MET A 204 2.01 -5.24 -2.69
CA MET A 204 3.22 -5.89 -2.16
C MET A 204 4.23 -6.14 -3.28
N PRO A 205 5.50 -5.70 -3.15
CA PRO A 205 6.57 -6.04 -4.09
C PRO A 205 6.95 -7.52 -3.94
N LEU A 206 6.20 -8.39 -4.62
CA LEU A 206 6.28 -9.85 -4.45
C LEU A 206 7.58 -10.45 -4.98
N LEU A 207 8.14 -9.93 -6.07
CA LEU A 207 9.33 -10.50 -6.68
C LEU A 207 10.57 -10.38 -5.78
N PRO A 208 10.91 -9.20 -5.23
CA PRO A 208 12.00 -9.08 -4.27
C PRO A 208 11.71 -9.82 -2.95
N LEU A 209 10.47 -9.81 -2.44
CA LEU A 209 10.11 -10.59 -1.26
C LEU A 209 10.36 -12.09 -1.47
N ARG A 210 9.98 -12.61 -2.63
CA ARG A 210 10.19 -14.04 -2.96
C ARG A 210 11.66 -14.39 -3.00
N GLU A 211 12.53 -13.51 -3.51
CA GLU A 211 13.97 -13.74 -3.52
C GLU A 211 14.54 -13.80 -2.10
N GLU A 212 14.19 -12.82 -1.27
CA GLU A 212 14.58 -12.79 0.15
C GLU A 212 14.12 -14.04 0.91
N LEU A 213 12.89 -14.53 0.64
CA LEU A 213 12.38 -15.77 1.25
C LEU A 213 13.15 -17.03 0.79
N ARG A 214 13.72 -17.01 -0.41
CA ARG A 214 14.63 -18.08 -0.88
C ARG A 214 15.99 -18.04 -0.18
N GLU A 215 16.57 -16.85 -0.05
CA GLU A 215 17.83 -16.68 0.68
C GLU A 215 17.72 -17.14 2.12
N ARG A 216 16.56 -16.98 2.73
CA ARG A 216 16.25 -17.49 4.08
C ARG A 216 15.83 -18.96 4.12
N GLY A 217 15.80 -19.66 3.00
CA GLY A 217 15.43 -21.09 2.92
C GLY A 217 13.94 -21.36 3.18
N VAL A 218 13.09 -20.35 3.09
CA VAL A 218 11.63 -20.50 3.26
C VAL A 218 10.97 -21.04 2.00
N LEU A 219 11.42 -20.56 0.83
CA LEU A 219 11.01 -21.09 -0.47
C LEU A 219 12.14 -21.90 -1.09
N SER A 220 11.78 -22.95 -1.81
CA SER A 220 12.74 -23.71 -2.63
C SER A 220 13.19 -22.88 -3.82
N MET A 221 14.45 -23.08 -4.23
CA MET A 221 15.02 -22.51 -5.45
C MET A 221 14.38 -23.11 -6.70
#